data_49607048926192a13cf8507559a78c54
#
_entry.id   49607048926192a13cf8507559a78c54
#
_cell.length_a   1.000
_cell.length_b   1.000
_cell.length_c   1.000
_cell.angle_alpha   90.00
_cell.angle_beta   90.00
_cell.angle_gamma   90.00
#
_symmetry.space_group_name_H-M   'P 1'
#
loop_
_entity.id
_entity.type
_entity.pdbx_description
1 polymer ?
#
loop_
_entity_poly.entity_id
_entity_poly.type
_entity_poly.pdbx_seq_one_letter_code
_entity_poly.pdbx_strand_id
1 'polypeptide(L)'
;MRSVVLAVAASCLLLPSARAQTKPVETLPVNQIHAGMHGVAYTVFQGTKPEAMEVDVLGILKNANGPKGDVILVRLGGAKAEYNGVVAGMSGSPVYFDGKLAGAVAFRIGEFSKEPIAGVTPIAEMLEISALDRTPAALPVDSKVAALPARKVASPALNGESIQDFANYLRPIETPLVFDGFSEDTVQRFAPQFASAGIVPVMGLGSVSDARQPEAIEPGSAVSAVLVRGDMDIAATCTVTYMDAEHLLACGHPLMQFGMVDLPMTKAQVLATVPSPLNAFKIVNATQAIGAFVQDRHNGILGEFGKTPEMIPVTLTIHGDSSPKQFHYEVLNNPRLSPVAMMATVFNALHGVNEYGEETTYRMSGRINVDGYPQVALQDMFATIDGGQPGAMLAATSLGERFSRIYENPYSMPAVRGVQLDFDVVHDRRWARLENARTDVTEARPGDDIVIEAMLRPYRGESLVQQIHVRIPASTSKGPLHILVSDGDTLDRFRQGAPTFIRKLDLASTIAYLNKEHVNNRVYVSLLEADPEAMIADKVMPSLPLSVMNVMEGMRGTQDMVVSNESSVNEASTPALDYVVAGAQLLTVNIK
;
A
#
# COMPACT_ATOMS: atom_id res chain seq x y z
N MET A 1 -9.07 33.58 75.07
CA MET A 1 -9.95 33.06 73.98
C MET A 1 -9.11 32.08 73.17
N ARG A 2 -9.35 30.77 73.32
CA ARG A 2 -8.59 29.68 72.72
C ARG A 2 -9.36 29.23 71.48
N SER A 3 -8.73 29.36 70.29
CA SER A 3 -9.25 28.84 69.03
C SER A 3 -8.83 27.39 68.84
N VAL A 4 -9.81 26.48 68.76
CA VAL A 4 -9.60 25.07 68.45
C VAL A 4 -9.63 24.93 66.92
N VAL A 5 -8.53 24.41 66.34
CA VAL A 5 -8.47 24.04 64.93
C VAL A 5 -8.82 22.55 64.80
N LEU A 6 -9.93 22.29 64.12
CA LEU A 6 -10.42 20.95 63.80
C LEU A 6 -9.71 20.46 62.52
N ALA A 7 -8.85 19.46 62.63
CA ALA A 7 -8.26 18.80 61.48
C ALA A 7 -9.16 17.64 61.02
N VAL A 8 -9.77 17.77 59.83
CA VAL A 8 -10.53 16.69 59.16
C VAL A 8 -9.55 15.87 58.32
N ALA A 9 -9.24 14.63 58.79
CA ALA A 9 -8.48 13.66 58.04
C ALA A 9 -9.41 12.98 56.99
N ALA A 10 -9.21 13.30 55.71
CA ALA A 10 -9.84 12.59 54.60
C ALA A 10 -9.10 11.28 54.31
N SER A 11 -9.66 10.15 54.78
CA SER A 11 -9.20 8.81 54.41
C SER A 11 -9.68 8.50 52.97
N CYS A 12 -8.75 8.60 51.99
CA CYS A 12 -8.96 8.04 50.65
C CYS A 12 -8.88 6.51 50.74
N LEU A 13 -10.05 5.87 50.71
CA LEU A 13 -10.18 4.43 50.50
C LEU A 13 -9.78 4.12 49.04
N LEU A 14 -8.53 3.67 48.84
CA LEU A 14 -8.07 3.01 47.61
C LEU A 14 -8.78 1.65 47.53
N LEU A 15 -9.90 1.59 46.81
CA LEU A 15 -10.50 0.33 46.40
C LEU A 15 -9.57 -0.31 45.35
N PRO A 16 -9.03 -1.52 45.58
CA PRO A 16 -8.30 -2.24 44.55
C PRO A 16 -9.30 -2.58 43.43
N SER A 17 -9.07 -2.08 42.23
CA SER A 17 -9.80 -2.51 41.05
C SER A 17 -9.58 -4.01 40.90
N ALA A 18 -10.57 -4.81 41.25
CA ALA A 18 -10.59 -6.23 41.00
C ALA A 18 -10.57 -6.45 39.48
N ARG A 19 -9.39 -6.70 38.92
CA ARG A 19 -9.25 -7.26 37.57
C ARG A 19 -9.96 -8.62 37.62
N ALA A 20 -11.05 -8.74 36.90
CA ALA A 20 -11.70 -10.02 36.68
C ALA A 20 -10.66 -10.96 36.04
N GLN A 21 -10.20 -11.96 36.78
CA GLN A 21 -9.40 -13.05 36.22
C GLN A 21 -10.33 -13.83 35.27
N THR A 22 -10.21 -13.61 33.98
CA THR A 22 -10.82 -14.48 32.98
C THR A 22 -10.23 -15.87 33.16
N LYS A 23 -11.11 -16.87 33.44
CA LYS A 23 -10.66 -18.27 33.45
C LYS A 23 -10.02 -18.58 32.10
N PRO A 24 -8.86 -19.27 32.07
CA PRO A 24 -8.26 -19.68 30.81
C PRO A 24 -9.28 -20.53 30.02
N VAL A 25 -9.49 -20.19 28.76
CA VAL A 25 -10.41 -20.93 27.87
C VAL A 25 -9.81 -22.33 27.67
N GLU A 26 -10.59 -23.36 28.01
CA GLU A 26 -10.17 -24.75 27.71
C GLU A 26 -10.13 -24.97 26.21
N THR A 27 -9.03 -25.53 25.73
CA THR A 27 -8.83 -25.86 24.31
C THR A 27 -9.02 -27.35 24.06
N LEU A 28 -9.50 -27.70 22.85
CA LEU A 28 -9.65 -29.07 22.41
C LEU A 28 -8.58 -29.40 21.35
N PRO A 29 -7.64 -30.32 21.65
CA PRO A 29 -6.62 -30.72 20.69
C PRO A 29 -7.23 -31.46 19.48
N VAL A 30 -6.65 -31.26 18.28
CA VAL A 30 -7.17 -31.83 17.02
C VAL A 30 -7.27 -33.36 17.03
N ASN A 31 -6.40 -34.03 17.77
CA ASN A 31 -6.42 -35.52 17.89
C ASN A 31 -7.61 -36.08 18.70
N GLN A 32 -8.36 -35.23 19.40
CA GLN A 32 -9.61 -35.59 20.09
C GLN A 32 -10.85 -35.29 19.25
N ILE A 33 -10.69 -34.72 18.07
CA ILE A 33 -11.78 -34.34 17.18
C ILE A 33 -11.98 -35.48 16.14
N HIS A 34 -13.22 -35.91 15.92
CA HIS A 34 -13.54 -36.95 14.96
C HIS A 34 -14.86 -36.64 14.24
N ALA A 35 -15.06 -37.27 13.09
CA ALA A 35 -16.31 -37.16 12.32
C ALA A 35 -17.54 -37.52 13.16
N GLY A 36 -18.61 -36.76 12.96
CA GLY A 36 -19.87 -36.92 13.69
C GLY A 36 -19.93 -36.16 15.02
N MET A 37 -18.89 -35.45 15.45
CA MET A 37 -19.01 -34.54 16.58
C MET A 37 -19.85 -33.31 16.20
N HIS A 38 -20.71 -32.88 17.14
CA HIS A 38 -21.55 -31.69 17.02
C HIS A 38 -21.01 -30.58 17.93
N GLY A 39 -21.03 -29.34 17.45
CA GLY A 39 -20.52 -28.21 18.15
C GLY A 39 -21.23 -26.92 17.76
N VAL A 40 -20.64 -25.80 18.16
CA VAL A 40 -21.16 -24.46 17.88
C VAL A 40 -20.05 -23.52 17.47
N ALA A 41 -20.31 -22.67 16.49
CA ALA A 41 -19.43 -21.53 16.14
C ALA A 41 -20.18 -20.21 16.35
N TYR A 42 -19.42 -19.14 16.52
CA TYR A 42 -20.01 -17.81 16.73
C TYR A 42 -19.49 -16.82 15.69
N THR A 43 -20.40 -16.00 15.14
CA THR A 43 -20.08 -14.90 14.25
C THR A 43 -21.15 -13.81 14.32
N VAL A 44 -20.82 -12.60 13.93
CA VAL A 44 -21.82 -11.53 13.79
C VAL A 44 -22.37 -11.55 12.37
N PHE A 45 -23.67 -11.76 12.21
CA PHE A 45 -24.37 -11.62 10.92
C PHE A 45 -24.88 -10.20 10.69
N GLN A 46 -25.28 -9.52 11.77
CA GLN A 46 -25.74 -8.13 11.75
C GLN A 46 -25.59 -7.48 13.13
N GLY A 47 -25.24 -6.19 13.17
CA GLY A 47 -24.98 -5.46 14.41
C GLY A 47 -23.59 -5.76 14.98
N THR A 48 -23.51 -5.99 16.28
CA THR A 48 -22.26 -6.16 17.03
C THR A 48 -22.20 -7.46 17.83
N LYS A 49 -23.34 -8.14 18.02
CA LYS A 49 -23.45 -9.33 18.88
C LYS A 49 -23.18 -10.62 18.08
N PRO A 50 -22.28 -11.49 18.57
CA PRO A 50 -22.10 -12.80 18.01
C PRO A 50 -23.36 -13.66 18.11
N GLU A 51 -23.65 -14.38 17.04
CA GLU A 51 -24.77 -15.34 16.93
C GLU A 51 -24.23 -16.74 16.73
N ALA A 52 -24.90 -17.73 17.30
CA ALA A 52 -24.49 -19.12 17.21
C ALA A 52 -24.85 -19.75 15.85
N MET A 53 -23.93 -20.59 15.34
CA MET A 53 -24.12 -21.49 14.21
C MET A 53 -23.86 -22.92 14.67
N GLU A 54 -24.63 -23.86 14.19
CA GLU A 54 -24.37 -25.29 14.39
C GLU A 54 -23.14 -25.73 13.59
N VAL A 55 -22.39 -26.67 14.12
CA VAL A 55 -21.17 -27.21 13.47
C VAL A 55 -21.18 -28.73 13.57
N ASP A 56 -21.10 -29.39 12.41
CA ASP A 56 -20.95 -30.84 12.31
C ASP A 56 -19.57 -31.17 11.75
N VAL A 57 -18.77 -31.99 12.46
CA VAL A 57 -17.47 -32.44 11.98
C VAL A 57 -17.63 -33.50 10.91
N LEU A 58 -17.11 -33.25 9.70
CA LEU A 58 -17.06 -34.20 8.59
C LEU A 58 -15.79 -35.07 8.62
N GLY A 59 -14.67 -34.50 9.15
CA GLY A 59 -13.40 -35.21 9.24
C GLY A 59 -12.22 -34.27 9.46
N ILE A 60 -11.01 -34.80 9.44
CA ILE A 60 -9.78 -34.07 9.55
C ILE A 60 -8.94 -34.26 8.30
N LEU A 61 -8.56 -33.14 7.64
CA LEU A 61 -7.67 -33.11 6.50
C LEU A 61 -6.24 -32.92 7.03
N LYS A 62 -5.45 -34.01 7.00
CA LYS A 62 -4.07 -33.97 7.48
C LYS A 62 -3.15 -33.22 6.51
N ASN A 63 -2.32 -32.31 7.03
CA ASN A 63 -1.38 -31.51 6.25
C ASN A 63 -2.02 -30.73 5.07
N ALA A 64 -3.32 -30.40 5.15
CA ALA A 64 -4.02 -29.70 4.08
C ALA A 64 -3.62 -28.22 3.96
N ASN A 65 -3.12 -27.63 5.06
CA ASN A 65 -2.62 -26.26 5.13
C ASN A 65 -1.09 -26.23 5.26
N GLY A 66 -0.38 -27.08 4.52
CA GLY A 66 1.07 -27.22 4.58
C GLY A 66 1.55 -28.30 5.55
N PRO A 67 2.87 -28.51 5.67
CA PRO A 67 3.44 -29.53 6.56
C PRO A 67 3.05 -29.25 8.02
N LYS A 68 2.40 -30.25 8.66
CA LYS A 68 1.83 -30.19 10.01
C LYS A 68 0.67 -29.19 10.18
N GLY A 69 0.15 -28.63 9.09
CA GLY A 69 -1.05 -27.80 9.08
C GLY A 69 -2.29 -28.67 8.85
N ASP A 70 -2.98 -29.08 9.90
CA ASP A 70 -4.21 -29.86 9.82
C ASP A 70 -5.41 -28.92 9.65
N VAL A 71 -6.45 -29.37 8.96
CA VAL A 71 -7.72 -28.64 8.84
C VAL A 71 -8.87 -29.53 9.30
N ILE A 72 -9.69 -29.03 10.21
CA ILE A 72 -10.92 -29.71 10.63
C ILE A 72 -12.00 -29.34 9.60
N LEU A 73 -12.48 -30.32 8.85
CA LEU A 73 -13.56 -30.14 7.87
C LEU A 73 -14.90 -30.20 8.59
N VAL A 74 -15.71 -29.15 8.43
CA VAL A 74 -17.00 -29.02 9.11
C VAL A 74 -18.10 -28.60 8.13
N ARG A 75 -19.35 -28.95 8.46
CA ARG A 75 -20.55 -28.35 7.89
C ARG A 75 -21.10 -27.37 8.90
N LEU A 76 -21.38 -26.12 8.46
CA LEU A 76 -22.06 -25.11 9.24
C LEU A 76 -23.56 -25.31 9.08
N GLY A 77 -24.33 -25.14 10.16
CA GLY A 77 -25.77 -25.31 10.19
C GLY A 77 -26.50 -24.10 10.78
N GLY A 78 -27.83 -24.18 10.74
CA GLY A 78 -28.71 -23.10 11.16
C GLY A 78 -29.14 -22.18 10.02
N ALA A 79 -30.34 -21.61 10.11
CA ALA A 79 -31.02 -20.91 9.02
C ALA A 79 -30.19 -19.83 8.33
N LYS A 80 -29.38 -19.06 9.10
CA LYS A 80 -28.53 -18.00 8.53
C LYS A 80 -27.32 -18.56 7.80
N ALA A 81 -26.65 -19.59 8.35
CA ALA A 81 -25.48 -20.19 7.73
C ALA A 81 -25.88 -20.99 6.47
N GLU A 82 -27.00 -21.70 6.49
CA GLU A 82 -27.51 -22.43 5.33
C GLU A 82 -27.94 -21.48 4.20
N TYR A 83 -28.54 -20.33 4.55
CA TYR A 83 -28.97 -19.34 3.56
C TYR A 83 -27.82 -18.55 2.94
N ASN A 84 -26.83 -18.12 3.75
CA ASN A 84 -25.74 -17.26 3.30
C ASN A 84 -24.52 -18.07 2.79
N GLY A 85 -24.38 -19.34 3.19
CA GLY A 85 -23.16 -20.09 2.96
C GLY A 85 -21.99 -19.67 3.86
N VAL A 86 -20.78 -19.96 3.42
CA VAL A 86 -19.53 -19.49 4.04
C VAL A 86 -19.23 -18.10 3.51
N VAL A 87 -19.30 -17.10 4.38
CA VAL A 87 -19.32 -15.68 4.03
C VAL A 87 -17.96 -15.03 4.26
N ALA A 88 -17.48 -14.19 3.33
CA ALA A 88 -16.30 -13.34 3.53
C ALA A 88 -16.49 -12.45 4.78
N GLY A 89 -15.52 -12.49 5.70
CA GLY A 89 -15.60 -11.87 7.04
C GLY A 89 -16.08 -12.81 8.16
N MET A 90 -16.46 -14.07 7.87
CA MET A 90 -16.64 -15.11 8.89
C MET A 90 -15.31 -15.71 9.36
N SER A 91 -14.24 -15.49 8.62
CA SER A 91 -12.92 -15.98 8.98
C SER A 91 -12.53 -15.56 10.39
N GLY A 92 -12.09 -16.51 11.23
CA GLY A 92 -11.84 -16.30 12.65
C GLY A 92 -13.00 -16.70 13.57
N SER A 93 -14.19 -17.06 13.07
CA SER A 93 -15.31 -17.50 13.90
C SER A 93 -14.88 -18.67 14.78
N PRO A 94 -14.91 -18.54 16.13
CA PRO A 94 -14.47 -19.56 17.06
C PRO A 94 -15.43 -20.77 17.02
N VAL A 95 -14.84 -21.97 17.04
CA VAL A 95 -15.56 -23.26 17.02
C VAL A 95 -15.35 -23.98 18.34
N TYR A 96 -16.43 -24.38 18.96
CA TYR A 96 -16.43 -25.07 20.24
C TYR A 96 -17.10 -26.45 20.13
N PHE A 97 -16.48 -27.45 20.78
CA PHE A 97 -17.06 -28.76 21.04
C PHE A 97 -17.03 -29.01 22.56
N ASP A 98 -18.14 -29.38 23.13
CA ASP A 98 -18.32 -29.58 24.57
C ASP A 98 -17.82 -28.39 25.42
N GLY A 99 -18.00 -27.15 24.91
CA GLY A 99 -17.57 -25.92 25.57
C GLY A 99 -16.07 -25.62 25.46
N LYS A 100 -15.27 -26.47 24.78
CA LYS A 100 -13.83 -26.26 24.58
C LYS A 100 -13.55 -25.71 23.20
N LEU A 101 -12.67 -24.71 23.13
CA LEU A 101 -12.29 -24.06 21.87
C LEU A 101 -11.43 -25.02 21.02
N ALA A 102 -11.91 -25.37 19.84
CA ALA A 102 -11.25 -26.25 18.90
C ALA A 102 -10.42 -25.51 17.83
N GLY A 103 -10.89 -24.33 17.42
CA GLY A 103 -10.22 -23.56 16.36
C GLY A 103 -11.09 -22.44 15.81
N ALA A 104 -10.75 -21.99 14.61
CA ALA A 104 -11.42 -20.90 13.90
C ALA A 104 -11.84 -21.31 12.50
N VAL A 105 -13.05 -20.98 12.09
CA VAL A 105 -13.48 -21.07 10.69
C VAL A 105 -12.53 -20.20 9.84
N ALA A 106 -11.84 -20.80 8.88
CA ALA A 106 -10.79 -20.13 8.12
C ALA A 106 -10.81 -20.39 6.62
N PHE A 107 -11.40 -21.52 6.20
CA PHE A 107 -11.36 -21.94 4.79
C PHE A 107 -12.78 -22.23 4.29
N ARG A 108 -12.97 -22.00 2.99
CA ARG A 108 -14.15 -22.43 2.23
C ARG A 108 -13.77 -23.49 1.19
N ILE A 109 -14.74 -24.24 0.73
CA ILE A 109 -14.59 -25.25 -0.31
C ILE A 109 -15.12 -24.68 -1.63
N GLY A 110 -14.20 -24.40 -2.56
CA GLY A 110 -14.54 -23.91 -3.89
C GLY A 110 -15.32 -22.60 -3.91
N GLU A 111 -15.80 -22.21 -5.09
CA GLU A 111 -16.58 -21.00 -5.30
C GLU A 111 -18.10 -21.25 -5.28
N PHE A 112 -18.52 -22.49 -5.51
CA PHE A 112 -19.93 -22.87 -5.68
C PHE A 112 -20.30 -24.09 -4.84
N SER A 113 -20.18 -24.00 -3.52
CA SER A 113 -20.70 -25.06 -2.68
C SER A 113 -22.19 -24.85 -2.39
N LYS A 114 -23.03 -25.85 -2.63
CA LYS A 114 -24.45 -25.84 -2.23
C LYS A 114 -24.62 -25.96 -0.72
N GLU A 115 -23.68 -26.62 -0.06
CA GLU A 115 -23.66 -26.80 1.38
C GLU A 115 -22.59 -25.89 2.00
N PRO A 116 -22.83 -25.31 3.18
CA PRO A 116 -21.86 -24.45 3.86
C PRO A 116 -20.74 -25.26 4.52
N ILE A 117 -19.93 -25.93 3.69
CA ILE A 117 -18.76 -26.68 4.15
C ILE A 117 -17.58 -25.74 4.32
N ALA A 118 -16.95 -25.78 5.49
CA ALA A 118 -15.84 -24.93 5.86
C ALA A 118 -14.67 -25.74 6.43
N GLY A 119 -13.46 -25.17 6.35
CA GLY A 119 -12.29 -25.65 7.05
C GLY A 119 -12.02 -24.79 8.28
N VAL A 120 -11.64 -25.46 9.38
CA VAL A 120 -11.32 -24.83 10.66
C VAL A 120 -9.83 -25.00 10.93
N THR A 121 -9.12 -23.88 11.16
CA THR A 121 -7.74 -23.90 11.64
C THR A 121 -7.71 -24.30 13.12
N PRO A 122 -6.94 -25.33 13.53
CA PRO A 122 -6.88 -25.75 14.92
C PRO A 122 -6.36 -24.64 15.83
N ILE A 123 -6.95 -24.51 17.03
CA ILE A 123 -6.56 -23.44 17.97
C ILE A 123 -5.10 -23.56 18.42
N ALA A 124 -4.56 -24.76 18.52
CA ALA A 124 -3.16 -24.96 18.91
C ALA A 124 -2.20 -24.27 17.93
N GLU A 125 -2.48 -24.34 16.63
CA GLU A 125 -1.68 -23.69 15.60
C GLU A 125 -1.79 -22.15 15.64
N MET A 126 -2.95 -21.62 16.00
CA MET A 126 -3.15 -20.17 16.18
C MET A 126 -2.43 -19.64 17.41
N LEU A 127 -2.45 -20.39 18.51
CA LEU A 127 -1.77 -20.00 19.77
C LEU A 127 -0.26 -19.97 19.62
N GLU A 128 0.34 -20.73 18.70
CA GLU A 128 1.76 -20.68 18.39
C GLU A 128 2.22 -19.28 17.92
N ILE A 129 1.32 -18.48 17.33
CA ILE A 129 1.65 -17.12 16.83
C ILE A 129 2.20 -16.25 17.97
N SER A 130 1.67 -16.36 19.17
CA SER A 130 2.12 -15.58 20.34
C SER A 130 3.55 -15.92 20.79
N ALA A 131 4.01 -17.14 20.50
CA ALA A 131 5.34 -17.63 20.83
C ALA A 131 6.39 -17.38 19.72
N LEU A 132 5.97 -16.94 18.54
CA LEU A 132 6.89 -16.66 17.43
C LEU A 132 7.75 -15.43 17.71
N ASP A 133 8.95 -15.44 17.13
CA ASP A 133 9.89 -14.34 17.21
C ASP A 133 9.23 -13.03 16.72
N ARG A 134 9.33 -11.98 17.55
CA ARG A 134 8.81 -10.64 17.29
C ARG A 134 9.84 -9.72 16.63
N THR A 135 11.00 -10.23 16.25
CA THR A 135 11.99 -9.45 15.48
C THR A 135 11.39 -9.11 14.13
N PRO A 136 11.35 -7.82 13.72
CA PRO A 136 10.93 -7.44 12.38
C PRO A 136 11.76 -8.22 11.36
N ALA A 137 11.09 -8.86 10.40
CA ALA A 137 11.79 -9.50 9.30
C ALA A 137 12.65 -8.44 8.60
N ALA A 138 13.93 -8.72 8.38
CA ALA A 138 14.75 -7.90 7.51
C ALA A 138 13.98 -7.73 6.19
N LEU A 139 13.83 -6.48 5.72
CA LEU A 139 13.05 -6.19 4.51
C LEU A 139 13.52 -7.13 3.41
N PRO A 140 12.62 -7.90 2.77
CA PRO A 140 13.04 -8.83 1.74
C PRO A 140 13.63 -8.05 0.58
N VAL A 141 14.87 -8.38 0.27
CA VAL A 141 15.73 -7.69 -0.69
C VAL A 141 15.25 -7.84 -2.14
N ASP A 142 14.35 -8.78 -2.41
CA ASP A 142 13.70 -8.97 -3.73
C ASP A 142 12.35 -9.65 -3.51
N SER A 143 11.31 -8.89 -3.51
CA SER A 143 10.00 -9.46 -3.81
C SER A 143 9.40 -8.77 -5.02
N LYS A 144 9.93 -9.11 -6.21
CA LYS A 144 9.00 -9.40 -7.29
C LYS A 144 8.17 -10.57 -6.74
N VAL A 145 7.05 -10.28 -6.14
CA VAL A 145 5.98 -11.25 -6.00
C VAL A 145 5.63 -11.57 -7.44
N ALA A 146 6.29 -12.60 -7.99
CA ALA A 146 5.79 -13.26 -9.16
C ALA A 146 4.38 -13.66 -8.74
N ALA A 147 3.39 -12.98 -9.30
CA ALA A 147 2.00 -13.39 -9.18
C ALA A 147 2.01 -14.85 -9.64
N LEU A 148 1.90 -15.76 -8.68
CA LEU A 148 1.67 -17.16 -9.01
C LEU A 148 0.43 -17.13 -9.89
N PRO A 149 0.50 -17.67 -11.12
CA PRO A 149 -0.66 -17.66 -12.01
C PRO A 149 -1.80 -18.27 -11.24
N ALA A 150 -2.90 -17.53 -11.11
CA ALA A 150 -4.12 -18.03 -10.51
C ALA A 150 -4.47 -19.34 -11.24
N ARG A 151 -4.23 -20.46 -10.58
CA ARG A 151 -4.52 -21.77 -11.13
C ARG A 151 -6.05 -21.82 -11.22
N LYS A 152 -6.58 -21.65 -12.43
CA LYS A 152 -8.00 -21.90 -12.69
C LYS A 152 -8.23 -23.37 -12.40
N VAL A 153 -8.68 -23.67 -11.18
CA VAL A 153 -9.13 -25.01 -10.81
C VAL A 153 -10.57 -25.11 -11.30
N ALA A 154 -10.81 -26.00 -12.26
CA ALA A 154 -12.16 -26.30 -12.70
C ALA A 154 -12.95 -26.86 -11.50
N SER A 155 -14.17 -26.38 -11.28
CA SER A 155 -15.08 -26.95 -10.26
C SER A 155 -15.42 -28.38 -10.65
N PRO A 156 -15.10 -29.40 -9.82
CA PRO A 156 -15.48 -30.77 -10.12
C PRO A 156 -16.93 -31.05 -9.75
N ALA A 157 -17.54 -31.94 -10.48
CA ALA A 157 -18.81 -32.54 -10.06
C ALA A 157 -18.51 -33.49 -8.88
N LEU A 158 -19.08 -33.22 -7.72
CA LEU A 158 -18.93 -34.02 -6.49
C LEU A 158 -19.67 -35.38 -6.60
N ASN A 159 -19.15 -36.28 -7.38
CA ASN A 159 -19.67 -37.66 -7.44
C ASN A 159 -18.61 -38.64 -6.90
N GLY A 160 -18.64 -38.90 -5.59
CA GLY A 160 -17.93 -40.03 -4.97
C GLY A 160 -16.46 -39.78 -4.61
N GLU A 161 -16.06 -38.54 -4.38
CA GLU A 161 -14.68 -38.16 -4.00
C GLU A 161 -14.39 -38.47 -2.53
N SER A 162 -13.14 -38.86 -2.24
CA SER A 162 -12.68 -39.09 -0.87
C SER A 162 -12.50 -37.78 -0.14
N ILE A 163 -12.54 -37.78 1.20
CA ILE A 163 -12.31 -36.60 2.05
C ILE A 163 -10.96 -35.91 1.70
N GLN A 164 -9.96 -36.69 1.24
CA GLN A 164 -8.66 -36.18 0.83
C GLN A 164 -8.71 -35.30 -0.43
N ASP A 165 -9.68 -35.52 -1.31
CA ASP A 165 -9.83 -34.75 -2.54
C ASP A 165 -10.33 -33.33 -2.25
N PHE A 166 -11.00 -33.09 -1.13
CA PHE A 166 -11.43 -31.77 -0.67
C PHE A 166 -10.25 -30.84 -0.34
N ALA A 167 -9.10 -31.34 0.05
CA ALA A 167 -7.91 -30.53 0.32
C ALA A 167 -7.48 -29.71 -0.91
N ASN A 168 -7.73 -30.21 -2.12
CA ASN A 168 -7.38 -29.52 -3.37
C ASN A 168 -8.27 -28.29 -3.65
N TYR A 169 -9.43 -28.18 -2.98
CA TYR A 169 -10.42 -27.12 -3.16
C TYR A 169 -10.49 -26.16 -1.99
N LEU A 170 -9.69 -26.42 -0.95
CA LEU A 170 -9.63 -25.58 0.24
C LEU A 170 -9.00 -24.22 -0.12
N ARG A 171 -9.70 -23.15 0.18
CA ARG A 171 -9.20 -21.77 0.01
C ARG A 171 -9.45 -20.97 1.29
N PRO A 172 -8.53 -20.11 1.72
CA PRO A 172 -8.85 -19.16 2.78
C PRO A 172 -10.14 -18.39 2.44
N ILE A 173 -10.98 -18.18 3.45
CA ILE A 173 -12.15 -17.31 3.30
C ILE A 173 -11.64 -15.92 3.01
N GLU A 174 -12.17 -15.27 2.00
CA GLU A 174 -11.75 -13.93 1.64
C GLU A 174 -12.05 -12.95 2.77
N THR A 175 -11.14 -12.00 2.94
CA THR A 175 -11.34 -10.89 3.87
C THR A 175 -11.94 -9.71 3.10
N PRO A 176 -13.15 -9.24 3.45
CA PRO A 176 -13.71 -8.06 2.83
C PRO A 176 -12.86 -6.84 3.20
N LEU A 177 -12.41 -6.10 2.18
CA LEU A 177 -11.76 -4.81 2.31
C LEU A 177 -12.78 -3.73 1.97
N VAL A 178 -13.31 -3.09 2.98
CA VAL A 178 -14.37 -2.09 2.85
C VAL A 178 -13.74 -0.73 2.55
N PHE A 179 -14.27 -0.06 1.53
CA PHE A 179 -13.89 1.28 1.10
C PHE A 179 -15.05 2.23 1.36
N ASP A 180 -14.93 3.06 2.39
CA ASP A 180 -15.90 4.10 2.73
C ASP A 180 -15.40 5.47 2.29
N GLY A 181 -16.26 6.26 1.65
CA GLY A 181 -15.89 7.56 1.07
C GLY A 181 -15.17 7.45 -0.28
N PHE A 182 -15.20 6.29 -0.93
CA PHE A 182 -14.60 6.06 -2.24
C PHE A 182 -15.64 5.93 -3.34
N SER A 183 -15.27 6.35 -4.56
CA SER A 183 -16.07 6.11 -5.76
C SER A 183 -15.92 4.67 -6.24
N GLU A 184 -16.95 4.14 -6.89
CA GLU A 184 -16.92 2.79 -7.48
C GLU A 184 -15.76 2.63 -8.48
N ASP A 185 -15.52 3.64 -9.32
CA ASP A 185 -14.40 3.64 -10.28
C ASP A 185 -13.04 3.50 -9.57
N THR A 186 -12.84 4.19 -8.45
CA THR A 186 -11.63 4.04 -7.64
C THR A 186 -11.47 2.63 -7.11
N VAL A 187 -12.52 2.07 -6.53
CA VAL A 187 -12.47 0.70 -5.96
C VAL A 187 -12.15 -0.31 -7.06
N GLN A 188 -12.81 -0.23 -8.22
CA GLN A 188 -12.56 -1.14 -9.35
C GLN A 188 -11.13 -1.04 -9.89
N ARG A 189 -10.55 0.17 -9.97
CA ARG A 189 -9.18 0.39 -10.46
C ARG A 189 -8.11 -0.20 -9.55
N PHE A 190 -8.32 -0.11 -8.24
CA PHE A 190 -7.36 -0.61 -7.25
C PHE A 190 -7.65 -2.04 -6.76
N ALA A 191 -8.80 -2.61 -7.11
CA ALA A 191 -9.17 -3.99 -6.77
C ALA A 191 -8.11 -5.04 -7.13
N PRO A 192 -7.45 -5.03 -8.31
CA PRO A 192 -6.46 -6.05 -8.67
C PRO A 192 -5.26 -6.11 -7.73
N GLN A 193 -4.82 -4.99 -7.14
CA GLN A 193 -3.70 -4.96 -6.20
C GLN A 193 -4.02 -5.69 -4.89
N PHE A 194 -5.27 -5.67 -4.45
CA PHE A 194 -5.73 -6.32 -3.23
C PHE A 194 -6.20 -7.77 -3.46
N ALA A 195 -6.83 -8.05 -4.60
CA ALA A 195 -7.36 -9.37 -4.92
C ALA A 195 -6.27 -10.47 -4.97
N SER A 196 -5.05 -10.11 -5.39
CA SER A 196 -3.90 -11.03 -5.41
C SER A 196 -3.51 -11.53 -4.02
N ALA A 197 -3.86 -10.78 -2.97
CA ALA A 197 -3.61 -11.13 -1.57
C ALA A 197 -4.79 -11.88 -0.91
N GLY A 198 -5.85 -12.23 -1.67
CA GLY A 198 -7.06 -12.87 -1.14
C GLY A 198 -8.00 -11.88 -0.41
N ILE A 199 -7.80 -10.59 -0.64
CA ILE A 199 -8.63 -9.52 -0.07
C ILE A 199 -9.63 -9.09 -1.14
N VAL A 200 -10.92 -9.04 -0.80
CA VAL A 200 -11.99 -8.65 -1.72
C VAL A 200 -12.43 -7.22 -1.43
N PRO A 201 -12.09 -6.27 -2.31
CA PRO A 201 -12.59 -4.90 -2.21
C PRO A 201 -14.12 -4.87 -2.33
N VAL A 202 -14.76 -4.19 -1.40
CA VAL A 202 -16.21 -3.97 -1.39
C VAL A 202 -16.50 -2.51 -1.08
N MET A 203 -17.56 -1.98 -1.70
CA MET A 203 -18.03 -0.64 -1.38
C MET A 203 -18.63 -0.60 0.02
N GLY A 204 -18.24 0.38 0.83
CA GLY A 204 -18.86 0.68 2.10
C GLY A 204 -20.15 1.48 1.93
N LEU A 205 -20.88 1.64 3.03
CA LEU A 205 -22.13 2.41 3.06
C LEU A 205 -21.98 3.79 3.74
N GLY A 206 -20.76 4.24 3.92
CA GLY A 206 -20.39 5.49 4.59
C GLY A 206 -19.62 5.25 5.88
N SER A 207 -18.60 6.09 6.09
CA SER A 207 -17.71 5.99 7.25
C SER A 207 -18.43 6.46 8.53
N VAL A 208 -18.28 5.69 9.60
CA VAL A 208 -18.59 6.07 10.98
C VAL A 208 -17.36 5.82 11.84
N SER A 209 -16.17 6.11 11.28
CA SER A 209 -14.91 5.97 12.01
C SER A 209 -14.98 6.76 13.31
N ASP A 210 -14.46 6.19 14.40
CA ASP A 210 -14.50 6.71 15.76
C ASP A 210 -15.86 6.69 16.48
N ALA A 211 -16.92 6.09 15.88
CA ALA A 211 -18.15 5.85 16.61
C ALA A 211 -17.86 4.97 17.84
N ARG A 212 -18.22 5.48 19.02
CA ARG A 212 -18.05 4.71 20.26
C ARG A 212 -18.98 3.51 20.26
N GLN A 213 -18.40 2.31 20.31
CA GLN A 213 -19.14 1.06 20.43
C GLN A 213 -19.09 0.59 21.89
N PRO A 214 -20.18 0.71 22.65
CA PRO A 214 -20.20 0.39 24.08
C PRO A 214 -20.06 -1.10 24.36
N GLU A 215 -20.45 -1.98 23.43
CA GLU A 215 -20.38 -3.42 23.61
C GLU A 215 -18.93 -3.87 23.75
N ALA A 216 -18.68 -4.76 24.70
CA ALA A 216 -17.38 -5.38 24.86
C ALA A 216 -17.07 -6.29 23.66
N ILE A 217 -15.81 -6.34 23.26
CA ILE A 217 -15.36 -7.33 22.28
C ILE A 217 -15.27 -8.70 22.96
N GLU A 218 -15.69 -9.73 22.26
CA GLU A 218 -15.68 -11.12 22.72
C GLU A 218 -15.40 -12.09 21.57
N PRO A 219 -15.02 -13.33 21.79
CA PRO A 219 -14.90 -14.33 20.74
C PRO A 219 -16.18 -14.42 19.90
N GLY A 220 -16.03 -14.31 18.58
CA GLY A 220 -17.15 -14.20 17.63
C GLY A 220 -17.45 -12.76 17.20
N SER A 221 -16.97 -11.73 17.89
CA SER A 221 -17.12 -10.32 17.49
C SER A 221 -16.36 -10.03 16.20
N ALA A 222 -16.86 -9.10 15.39
CA ALA A 222 -16.15 -8.57 14.25
C ALA A 222 -15.03 -7.61 14.70
N VAL A 223 -13.86 -7.69 14.04
CA VAL A 223 -12.69 -6.85 14.28
C VAL A 223 -12.08 -6.43 12.95
N SER A 224 -11.63 -5.18 12.84
CA SER A 224 -11.04 -4.66 11.59
C SER A 224 -9.58 -4.25 11.76
N ALA A 225 -8.80 -4.54 10.74
CA ALA A 225 -7.47 -3.97 10.51
C ALA A 225 -7.62 -2.78 9.56
N VAL A 226 -7.26 -1.59 10.02
CA VAL A 226 -7.47 -0.34 9.29
C VAL A 226 -6.22 0.01 8.50
N LEU A 227 -6.41 0.35 7.22
CA LEU A 227 -5.36 0.80 6.31
C LEU A 227 -5.39 2.34 6.14
N VAL A 228 -6.59 2.89 6.07
CA VAL A 228 -6.83 4.33 5.96
C VAL A 228 -7.99 4.68 6.88
N ARG A 229 -7.94 5.82 7.55
CA ARG A 229 -9.04 6.34 8.37
C ARG A 229 -9.15 7.86 8.29
N GLY A 230 -10.36 8.40 8.41
CA GLY A 230 -10.66 9.83 8.39
C GLY A 230 -11.78 10.18 7.42
N ASP A 231 -11.56 11.14 6.52
CA ASP A 231 -12.56 11.48 5.49
C ASP A 231 -12.76 10.37 4.45
N MET A 232 -11.84 9.40 4.43
CA MET A 232 -11.90 8.15 3.67
C MET A 232 -11.41 7.02 4.56
N ASP A 233 -12.09 5.87 4.52
CA ASP A 233 -11.70 4.69 5.29
C ASP A 233 -11.46 3.49 4.39
N ILE A 234 -10.41 2.73 4.70
CA ILE A 234 -10.14 1.40 4.11
C ILE A 234 -9.85 0.45 5.26
N ALA A 235 -10.69 -0.57 5.45
CA ALA A 235 -10.55 -1.51 6.54
C ALA A 235 -10.85 -2.95 6.12
N ALA A 236 -9.99 -3.88 6.54
CA ALA A 236 -10.15 -5.31 6.35
C ALA A 236 -10.74 -5.95 7.60
N THR A 237 -11.82 -6.72 7.46
CA THR A 237 -12.58 -7.22 8.62
C THR A 237 -12.61 -8.74 8.68
N CYS A 238 -12.38 -9.29 9.87
CA CYS A 238 -12.59 -10.69 10.19
C CYS A 238 -13.22 -10.86 11.59
N THR A 239 -13.20 -12.06 12.14
CA THR A 239 -13.84 -12.41 13.40
C THR A 239 -12.78 -12.76 14.45
N VAL A 240 -13.03 -12.37 15.71
CA VAL A 240 -12.19 -12.71 16.87
C VAL A 240 -12.37 -14.18 17.23
N THR A 241 -11.25 -14.91 17.32
CA THR A 241 -11.26 -16.32 17.70
C THR A 241 -11.04 -16.54 19.19
N TYR A 242 -10.02 -15.90 19.71
CA TYR A 242 -9.58 -16.05 21.10
C TYR A 242 -9.10 -14.69 21.61
N MET A 243 -9.23 -14.46 22.90
CA MET A 243 -8.66 -13.29 23.56
C MET A 243 -8.29 -13.58 25.02
N ASP A 244 -7.29 -12.89 25.50
CA ASP A 244 -6.91 -12.78 26.89
C ASP A 244 -6.90 -11.30 27.34
N ALA A 245 -6.26 -10.98 28.46
CA ALA A 245 -6.23 -9.62 28.98
C ALA A 245 -5.40 -8.63 28.14
N GLU A 246 -4.46 -9.12 27.34
CA GLU A 246 -3.49 -8.31 26.60
C GLU A 246 -3.59 -8.50 25.08
N HIS A 247 -4.06 -9.69 24.63
CA HIS A 247 -4.02 -10.09 23.23
C HIS A 247 -5.36 -10.61 22.71
N LEU A 248 -5.50 -10.57 21.40
CA LEU A 248 -6.52 -11.33 20.70
C LEU A 248 -5.93 -12.04 19.46
N LEU A 249 -6.53 -13.17 19.10
CA LEU A 249 -6.30 -13.89 17.84
C LEU A 249 -7.55 -13.81 16.97
N ALA A 250 -7.36 -13.58 15.68
CA ALA A 250 -8.46 -13.42 14.73
C ALA A 250 -8.11 -14.02 13.36
N CYS A 251 -9.10 -14.06 12.46
CA CYS A 251 -9.07 -14.50 11.06
C CYS A 251 -8.87 -16.01 10.86
N GLY A 252 -8.01 -16.71 11.59
CA GLY A 252 -7.71 -18.13 11.39
C GLY A 252 -6.87 -18.45 10.15
N HIS A 253 -6.52 -17.44 9.37
CA HIS A 253 -5.63 -17.45 8.21
C HIS A 253 -4.90 -16.09 8.12
N PRO A 254 -3.85 -15.95 7.31
CA PRO A 254 -3.17 -14.66 7.15
C PRO A 254 -4.09 -13.63 6.50
N LEU A 255 -3.90 -12.37 6.84
CA LEU A 255 -4.47 -11.26 6.07
C LEU A 255 -3.67 -11.07 4.77
N MET A 256 -2.35 -10.93 4.87
CA MET A 256 -1.41 -10.78 3.77
C MET A 256 -0.09 -11.54 3.98
N GLN A 257 0.06 -12.21 5.12
CA GLN A 257 1.24 -12.96 5.53
C GLN A 257 2.52 -12.11 5.60
N PHE A 258 2.40 -10.88 6.12
CA PHE A 258 3.54 -9.96 6.20
C PHE A 258 4.47 -10.21 7.39
N GLY A 259 4.14 -11.14 8.28
CA GLY A 259 4.92 -11.41 9.47
C GLY A 259 4.64 -10.39 10.57
N MET A 260 5.65 -9.61 10.96
CA MET A 260 5.45 -8.47 11.87
C MET A 260 4.72 -7.33 11.13
N VAL A 261 3.70 -6.78 11.77
CA VAL A 261 2.90 -5.67 11.28
C VAL A 261 2.63 -4.67 12.40
N ASP A 262 2.13 -3.50 12.05
CA ASP A 262 1.64 -2.49 12.99
C ASP A 262 0.37 -1.85 12.40
N LEU A 263 -0.75 -2.59 12.45
CA LEU A 263 -2.00 -2.19 11.83
C LEU A 263 -3.00 -1.77 12.91
N PRO A 264 -3.65 -0.60 12.81
CA PRO A 264 -4.70 -0.21 13.72
C PRO A 264 -5.76 -1.30 13.84
N MET A 265 -6.09 -1.66 15.07
CA MET A 265 -7.11 -2.64 15.40
C MET A 265 -8.33 -1.94 15.98
N THR A 266 -9.47 -2.11 15.32
CA THR A 266 -10.73 -1.49 15.74
C THR A 266 -11.81 -2.54 16.00
N LYS A 267 -12.80 -2.20 16.83
CA LYS A 267 -14.08 -2.90 16.81
C LYS A 267 -14.75 -2.69 15.47
N ALA A 268 -15.75 -3.51 15.15
CA ALA A 268 -16.46 -3.41 13.90
C ALA A 268 -17.96 -3.69 14.08
N GLN A 269 -18.79 -3.00 13.32
CA GLN A 269 -20.21 -3.22 13.24
C GLN A 269 -20.58 -3.79 11.87
N VAL A 270 -21.20 -4.94 11.84
CA VAL A 270 -21.71 -5.55 10.61
C VAL A 270 -23.06 -4.89 10.28
N LEU A 271 -23.12 -4.13 9.20
CA LEU A 271 -24.36 -3.48 8.75
C LEU A 271 -25.30 -4.48 8.12
N ALA A 272 -24.75 -5.36 7.27
CA ALA A 272 -25.49 -6.41 6.61
C ALA A 272 -24.56 -7.56 6.18
N THR A 273 -25.13 -8.76 6.11
CA THR A 273 -24.52 -9.88 5.39
C THR A 273 -25.25 -10.03 4.05
N VAL A 274 -24.51 -9.90 2.96
CA VAL A 274 -25.05 -9.99 1.58
C VAL A 274 -24.93 -11.44 1.11
N PRO A 275 -26.04 -12.17 0.94
CA PRO A 275 -26.02 -13.49 0.40
C PRO A 275 -25.71 -13.43 -1.11
N SER A 276 -24.80 -14.26 -1.56
CA SER A 276 -24.46 -14.35 -2.97
C SER A 276 -23.98 -15.78 -3.29
N PRO A 277 -24.45 -16.38 -4.38
CA PRO A 277 -23.95 -17.68 -4.79
C PRO A 277 -22.50 -17.66 -5.28
N LEU A 278 -21.97 -16.48 -5.64
CA LEU A 278 -20.61 -16.29 -6.12
C LEU A 278 -19.66 -15.90 -5.00
N ASN A 279 -20.04 -14.88 -4.24
CA ASN A 279 -19.21 -14.33 -3.17
C ASN A 279 -20.09 -13.60 -2.15
N ALA A 280 -20.52 -14.34 -1.12
CA ALA A 280 -21.23 -13.76 0.00
C ALA A 280 -20.24 -13.01 0.89
N PHE A 281 -20.59 -11.80 1.33
CA PHE A 281 -19.71 -10.95 2.15
C PHE A 281 -20.48 -10.14 3.18
N LYS A 282 -19.78 -9.69 4.21
CA LYS A 282 -20.30 -8.74 5.20
C LYS A 282 -19.95 -7.31 4.79
N ILE A 283 -20.93 -6.42 4.85
CA ILE A 283 -20.71 -4.97 4.81
C ILE A 283 -20.49 -4.53 6.26
N VAL A 284 -19.35 -3.90 6.51
CA VAL A 284 -18.88 -3.63 7.87
C VAL A 284 -18.34 -2.21 7.97
N ASN A 285 -18.67 -1.53 9.07
CA ASN A 285 -18.02 -0.28 9.46
C ASN A 285 -16.99 -0.56 10.56
N ALA A 286 -15.76 -0.11 10.36
CA ALA A 286 -14.77 0.01 11.41
C ALA A 286 -15.23 1.09 12.41
N THR A 287 -15.06 0.82 13.72
CA THR A 287 -15.51 1.72 14.77
C THR A 287 -14.36 2.04 15.74
N GLN A 288 -14.59 1.99 17.04
CA GLN A 288 -13.65 2.35 18.08
C GLN A 288 -12.31 1.59 18.00
N ALA A 289 -11.20 2.32 17.97
CA ALA A 289 -9.85 1.76 18.10
C ALA A 289 -9.66 1.10 19.46
N ILE A 290 -9.06 -0.10 19.48
CA ILE A 290 -8.83 -0.91 20.70
C ILE A 290 -7.39 -1.36 20.86
N GLY A 291 -6.53 -1.19 19.84
CA GLY A 291 -5.13 -1.61 19.85
C GLY A 291 -4.53 -1.66 18.47
N ALA A 292 -3.56 -2.56 18.29
CA ALA A 292 -2.93 -2.82 17.01
C ALA A 292 -2.74 -4.32 16.77
N PHE A 293 -2.93 -4.77 15.53
CA PHE A 293 -2.41 -6.05 15.07
C PHE A 293 -0.90 -5.95 14.91
N VAL A 294 -0.18 -6.90 15.52
CA VAL A 294 1.28 -6.89 15.59
C VAL A 294 1.91 -8.03 14.81
N GLN A 295 1.17 -9.08 14.52
CA GLN A 295 1.62 -10.20 13.70
C GLN A 295 0.51 -10.66 12.73
N ASP A 296 0.92 -10.90 11.49
CA ASP A 296 0.10 -11.47 10.41
C ASP A 296 0.80 -12.74 9.92
N ARG A 297 0.36 -13.89 10.41
CA ARG A 297 1.00 -15.20 10.23
C ARG A 297 0.09 -16.17 9.51
N HIS A 298 0.66 -17.31 9.10
CA HIS A 298 -0.02 -18.33 8.30
C HIS A 298 -1.36 -18.80 8.89
N ASN A 299 -1.46 -18.93 10.23
CA ASN A 299 -2.63 -19.47 10.93
C ASN A 299 -3.50 -18.37 11.59
N GLY A 300 -3.28 -17.10 11.28
CA GLY A 300 -4.08 -15.99 11.81
C GLY A 300 -3.31 -14.73 12.09
N ILE A 301 -3.99 -13.77 12.69
CA ILE A 301 -3.40 -12.49 13.10
C ILE A 301 -3.49 -12.32 14.62
N LEU A 302 -2.44 -11.72 15.19
CA LEU A 302 -2.33 -11.39 16.61
C LEU A 302 -2.46 -9.90 16.84
N GLY A 303 -3.39 -9.48 17.68
CA GLY A 303 -3.58 -8.09 18.12
C GLY A 303 -3.17 -7.90 19.58
N GLU A 304 -2.64 -6.72 19.90
CA GLU A 304 -2.34 -6.25 21.25
C GLU A 304 -3.29 -5.13 21.63
N PHE A 305 -3.98 -5.27 22.77
CA PHE A 305 -4.87 -4.23 23.29
C PHE A 305 -4.09 -3.01 23.78
N GLY A 306 -4.62 -1.82 23.55
CA GLY A 306 -4.07 -0.56 24.04
C GLY A 306 -2.79 -0.08 23.30
N LYS A 307 -2.26 -0.87 22.37
CA LYS A 307 -1.15 -0.43 21.52
C LYS A 307 -1.65 0.59 20.49
N THR A 308 -0.91 1.69 20.33
CA THR A 308 -1.20 2.72 19.32
C THR A 308 -0.24 2.55 18.15
N PRO A 309 -0.72 2.16 16.96
CA PRO A 309 0.12 2.03 15.78
C PRO A 309 0.51 3.40 15.21
N GLU A 310 1.64 3.46 14.53
CA GLU A 310 2.05 4.66 13.81
C GLU A 310 1.27 4.81 12.51
N MET A 311 0.55 5.94 12.38
CA MET A 311 -0.14 6.33 11.16
C MET A 311 0.51 7.56 10.54
N ILE A 312 0.38 7.71 9.24
CA ILE A 312 0.86 8.84 8.46
C ILE A 312 -0.29 9.83 8.27
N PRO A 313 -0.33 10.96 8.97
CA PRO A 313 -1.35 11.98 8.73
C PRO A 313 -1.16 12.62 7.35
N VAL A 314 -2.26 12.74 6.62
CA VAL A 314 -2.32 13.34 5.28
C VAL A 314 -3.32 14.48 5.28
N THR A 315 -2.88 15.63 4.82
CA THR A 315 -3.74 16.76 4.49
C THR A 315 -3.65 16.99 2.99
N LEU A 316 -4.77 16.89 2.31
CA LEU A 316 -4.88 17.10 0.88
C LEU A 316 -5.89 18.21 0.60
N THR A 317 -5.45 19.28 -0.08
CA THR A 317 -6.29 20.42 -0.46
C THR A 317 -6.40 20.49 -1.98
N ILE A 318 -7.62 20.65 -2.48
CA ILE A 318 -7.88 20.78 -3.92
C ILE A 318 -8.55 22.12 -4.16
N HIS A 319 -7.90 22.97 -4.96
CA HIS A 319 -8.35 24.28 -5.39
C HIS A 319 -8.97 24.17 -6.79
N GLY A 320 -10.25 24.40 -6.90
CA GLY A 320 -11.01 24.46 -8.14
C GLY A 320 -11.75 25.80 -8.24
N ASP A 321 -12.79 25.90 -9.09
CA ASP A 321 -13.62 27.10 -9.26
C ASP A 321 -14.49 27.41 -8.05
N SER A 322 -14.79 26.38 -7.23
CA SER A 322 -15.53 26.53 -5.98
C SER A 322 -14.58 26.73 -4.79
N SER A 323 -15.11 26.80 -3.57
CA SER A 323 -14.29 26.83 -2.36
C SER A 323 -13.37 25.61 -2.30
N PRO A 324 -12.13 25.77 -1.81
CA PRO A 324 -11.19 24.66 -1.69
C PRO A 324 -11.79 23.49 -0.91
N LYS A 325 -11.62 22.29 -1.43
CA LYS A 325 -12.00 21.05 -0.73
C LYS A 325 -10.77 20.49 -0.03
N GLN A 326 -10.88 20.28 1.27
CA GLN A 326 -9.79 19.77 2.10
C GLN A 326 -10.17 18.41 2.66
N PHE A 327 -9.24 17.47 2.58
CA PHE A 327 -9.36 16.10 3.09
C PHE A 327 -8.33 15.87 4.18
N HIS A 328 -8.77 15.29 5.29
CA HIS A 328 -7.95 14.89 6.41
C HIS A 328 -8.11 13.39 6.63
N TYR A 329 -7.04 12.65 6.49
CA TYR A 329 -7.03 11.22 6.74
C TYR A 329 -5.66 10.75 7.18
N GLU A 330 -5.59 9.56 7.71
CA GLU A 330 -4.34 8.91 8.09
C GLU A 330 -4.19 7.61 7.31
N VAL A 331 -2.99 7.33 6.87
CA VAL A 331 -2.62 6.10 6.16
C VAL A 331 -1.67 5.29 7.03
N LEU A 332 -1.81 3.97 7.05
CA LEU A 332 -0.90 3.09 7.79
C LEU A 332 0.55 3.31 7.34
N ASN A 333 1.51 3.10 8.26
CA ASN A 333 2.93 3.14 7.95
C ASN A 333 3.45 1.72 7.65
N ASN A 334 3.33 1.30 6.40
CA ASN A 334 3.74 -0.03 5.95
C ASN A 334 4.37 0.02 4.55
N PRO A 335 5.56 -0.57 4.32
CA PRO A 335 6.29 -0.42 3.06
C PRO A 335 5.56 -0.97 1.82
N ARG A 336 4.66 -1.93 2.00
CA ARG A 336 3.92 -2.56 0.89
C ARG A 336 2.56 -1.94 0.64
N LEU A 337 1.89 -1.48 1.70
CA LEU A 337 0.52 -1.00 1.63
C LEU A 337 0.40 0.52 1.52
N SER A 338 1.30 1.28 2.18
CA SER A 338 1.24 2.74 2.15
C SER A 338 1.29 3.32 0.73
N PRO A 339 2.15 2.83 -0.20
CA PRO A 339 2.15 3.35 -1.56
C PRO A 339 0.81 3.19 -2.27
N VAL A 340 0.18 2.00 -2.16
CA VAL A 340 -1.11 1.72 -2.80
C VAL A 340 -2.24 2.50 -2.13
N ALA A 341 -2.24 2.60 -0.80
CA ALA A 341 -3.23 3.37 -0.06
C ALA A 341 -3.17 4.86 -0.40
N MET A 342 -1.95 5.43 -0.51
CA MET A 342 -1.74 6.82 -0.96
C MET A 342 -2.24 7.03 -2.39
N MET A 343 -1.95 6.09 -3.31
CA MET A 343 -2.46 6.16 -4.67
C MET A 343 -4.00 6.16 -4.70
N ALA A 344 -4.63 5.25 -3.98
CA ALA A 344 -6.08 5.11 -3.97
C ALA A 344 -6.77 6.35 -3.38
N THR A 345 -6.26 6.89 -2.27
CA THR A 345 -6.83 8.07 -1.61
C THR A 345 -6.67 9.34 -2.43
N VAL A 346 -5.48 9.58 -3.00
CA VAL A 346 -5.24 10.76 -3.85
C VAL A 346 -6.03 10.68 -5.15
N PHE A 347 -6.05 9.51 -5.81
CA PHE A 347 -6.88 9.32 -7.00
C PHE A 347 -8.35 9.58 -6.70
N ASN A 348 -8.88 9.00 -5.62
CA ASN A 348 -10.27 9.17 -5.22
C ASN A 348 -10.63 10.65 -4.97
N ALA A 349 -9.77 11.37 -4.24
CA ALA A 349 -10.00 12.79 -3.94
C ALA A 349 -10.00 13.64 -5.22
N LEU A 350 -9.02 13.45 -6.11
CA LEU A 350 -8.94 14.19 -7.37
C LEU A 350 -10.07 13.83 -8.34
N HIS A 351 -10.40 12.54 -8.44
CA HIS A 351 -11.48 12.07 -9.31
C HIS A 351 -12.85 12.53 -8.81
N GLY A 352 -13.10 12.48 -7.50
CA GLY A 352 -14.38 12.87 -6.90
C GLY A 352 -14.65 14.38 -6.89
N VAL A 353 -13.62 15.20 -7.12
CA VAL A 353 -13.75 16.67 -7.22
C VAL A 353 -13.79 17.14 -8.67
N ASN A 354 -13.36 16.30 -9.62
CA ASN A 354 -13.28 16.65 -11.03
C ASN A 354 -14.67 16.65 -11.70
N GLU A 355 -15.21 17.84 -11.90
CA GLU A 355 -16.47 18.06 -12.61
C GLU A 355 -16.29 18.21 -14.15
N TYR A 356 -15.04 18.26 -14.65
CA TYR A 356 -14.69 18.65 -16.03
C TYR A 356 -14.17 17.50 -16.90
N GLY A 357 -14.12 16.29 -16.37
CA GLY A 357 -13.75 15.10 -17.12
C GLY A 357 -12.26 15.01 -17.47
N GLU A 358 -11.93 14.47 -18.66
CA GLU A 358 -10.57 14.09 -19.02
C GLU A 358 -9.65 15.26 -19.42
N GLU A 359 -10.19 16.40 -19.80
CA GLU A 359 -9.43 17.57 -20.27
C GLU A 359 -8.85 18.41 -19.11
N THR A 360 -8.61 17.79 -17.95
CA THR A 360 -8.19 18.46 -16.73
C THR A 360 -6.69 18.28 -16.50
N THR A 361 -6.03 19.35 -16.04
CA THR A 361 -4.65 19.34 -15.55
C THR A 361 -4.62 19.63 -14.06
N TYR A 362 -3.80 18.89 -13.32
CA TYR A 362 -3.56 19.08 -11.90
C TYR A 362 -2.14 19.63 -11.69
N ARG A 363 -2.02 20.76 -11.01
CA ARG A 363 -0.73 21.26 -10.52
C ARG A 363 -0.58 20.84 -9.08
N MET A 364 0.38 19.99 -8.80
CA MET A 364 0.68 19.50 -7.46
C MET A 364 1.80 20.35 -6.85
N SER A 365 1.59 20.76 -5.61
CA SER A 365 2.65 21.20 -4.69
C SER A 365 2.47 20.50 -3.35
N GLY A 366 3.56 20.30 -2.62
CA GLY A 366 3.45 19.62 -1.34
C GLY A 366 4.77 19.16 -0.76
N ARG A 367 4.67 18.34 0.27
CA ARG A 367 5.84 17.79 0.96
C ARG A 367 5.53 16.50 1.70
N ILE A 368 6.55 15.64 1.79
CA ILE A 368 6.55 14.46 2.66
C ILE A 368 7.57 14.72 3.77
N ASN A 369 7.15 14.61 5.03
CA ASN A 369 8.00 14.77 6.19
C ASN A 369 8.49 13.42 6.67
N VAL A 370 9.80 13.19 6.64
CA VAL A 370 10.45 11.99 7.15
C VAL A 370 11.32 12.37 8.34
N ASP A 371 11.15 11.67 9.46
CA ASP A 371 11.82 12.01 10.71
C ASP A 371 13.35 11.91 10.58
N GLY A 372 14.05 12.96 11.02
CA GLY A 372 15.52 13.02 10.96
C GLY A 372 16.10 13.38 9.58
N TYR A 373 15.25 13.67 8.56
CA TYR A 373 15.69 13.97 7.19
C TYR A 373 15.07 15.27 6.68
N PRO A 374 15.66 15.89 5.62
CA PRO A 374 15.02 16.99 4.91
C PRO A 374 13.66 16.59 4.36
N GLN A 375 12.75 17.55 4.24
CA GLN A 375 11.45 17.30 3.61
C GLN A 375 11.64 16.92 2.14
N VAL A 376 10.86 15.95 1.67
CA VAL A 376 10.75 15.65 0.23
C VAL A 376 9.77 16.65 -0.37
N ALA A 377 10.28 17.53 -1.23
CA ALA A 377 9.46 18.51 -1.94
C ALA A 377 8.72 17.83 -3.09
N LEU A 378 7.46 18.21 -3.29
CA LEU A 378 6.61 17.72 -4.35
C LEU A 378 6.18 18.90 -5.21
N GLN A 379 6.52 18.88 -6.49
CA GLN A 379 6.15 19.95 -7.43
C GLN A 379 6.10 19.40 -8.85
N ASP A 380 4.91 19.06 -9.34
CA ASP A 380 4.70 18.53 -10.69
C ASP A 380 3.34 18.97 -11.25
N MET A 381 3.17 18.78 -12.56
CA MET A 381 1.90 18.93 -13.25
C MET A 381 1.48 17.60 -13.87
N PHE A 382 0.18 17.32 -13.90
CA PHE A 382 -0.37 16.09 -14.44
C PHE A 382 -1.54 16.39 -15.37
N ALA A 383 -1.35 16.13 -16.64
CA ALA A 383 -2.36 16.27 -17.68
C ALA A 383 -2.56 14.93 -18.38
N THR A 384 -3.77 14.64 -18.83
CA THR A 384 -4.08 13.46 -19.62
C THR A 384 -3.25 13.44 -20.92
N ILE A 385 -2.62 12.31 -21.23
CA ILE A 385 -1.87 12.09 -22.47
C ILE A 385 -2.76 11.31 -23.44
N ASP A 386 -2.64 11.55 -24.76
CA ASP A 386 -3.43 10.84 -25.78
C ASP A 386 -3.28 9.32 -25.69
N GLY A 387 -4.40 8.62 -25.48
CA GLY A 387 -4.43 7.18 -25.28
C GLY A 387 -3.81 6.70 -23.96
N GLY A 388 -3.51 7.62 -23.04
CA GLY A 388 -2.88 7.36 -21.75
C GLY A 388 -3.84 7.39 -20.56
N GLN A 389 -3.25 7.44 -19.38
CA GLN A 389 -4.00 7.51 -18.13
C GLN A 389 -4.52 8.94 -17.85
N PRO A 390 -5.64 9.09 -17.13
CA PRO A 390 -6.12 10.39 -16.65
C PRO A 390 -5.08 11.10 -15.78
N GLY A 391 -5.06 12.44 -15.80
CA GLY A 391 -4.14 13.25 -14.99
C GLY A 391 -4.20 12.93 -13.50
N ALA A 392 -5.38 12.66 -12.96
CA ALA A 392 -5.55 12.22 -11.56
C ALA A 392 -4.81 10.90 -11.25
N MET A 393 -4.81 9.93 -12.19
CA MET A 393 -4.09 8.68 -12.02
C MET A 393 -2.58 8.88 -12.10
N LEU A 394 -2.11 9.75 -13.01
CA LEU A 394 -0.69 10.10 -13.11
C LEU A 394 -0.19 10.76 -11.82
N ALA A 395 -0.96 11.68 -11.24
CA ALA A 395 -0.66 12.29 -9.95
C ALA A 395 -0.58 11.27 -8.81
N ALA A 396 -1.56 10.39 -8.72
CA ALA A 396 -1.60 9.32 -7.72
C ALA A 396 -0.40 8.36 -7.88
N THR A 397 -0.10 7.93 -9.11
CA THR A 397 1.04 7.03 -9.40
C THR A 397 2.37 7.69 -9.03
N SER A 398 2.56 8.96 -9.39
CA SER A 398 3.76 9.72 -9.04
C SER A 398 4.01 9.76 -7.52
N LEU A 399 2.95 9.96 -6.73
CA LEU A 399 3.06 9.92 -5.26
C LEU A 399 3.37 8.52 -4.75
N GLY A 400 2.68 7.49 -5.27
CA GLY A 400 2.93 6.09 -4.91
C GLY A 400 4.36 5.65 -5.19
N GLU A 401 4.94 6.08 -6.31
CA GLU A 401 6.35 5.81 -6.66
C GLU A 401 7.33 6.46 -5.68
N ARG A 402 7.08 7.71 -5.26
CA ARG A 402 7.90 8.38 -4.24
C ARG A 402 7.85 7.65 -2.90
N PHE A 403 6.67 7.20 -2.49
CA PHE A 403 6.53 6.37 -1.29
C PHE A 403 7.26 5.03 -1.45
N SER A 404 7.12 4.34 -2.58
CA SER A 404 7.84 3.09 -2.85
C SER A 404 9.35 3.28 -2.72
N ARG A 405 9.91 4.33 -3.31
CA ARG A 405 11.35 4.64 -3.21
C ARG A 405 11.79 4.92 -1.77
N ILE A 406 11.01 5.67 -0.99
CA ILE A 406 11.30 5.95 0.42
C ILE A 406 11.37 4.64 1.22
N TYR A 407 10.47 3.68 0.94
CA TYR A 407 10.42 2.40 1.64
C TYR A 407 11.38 1.34 1.09
N GLU A 408 11.88 1.47 -0.12
CA GLU A 408 12.82 0.50 -0.75
C GLU A 408 14.22 0.53 -0.13
N ASN A 409 14.54 1.48 0.75
CA ASN A 409 15.82 1.47 1.44
C ASN A 409 15.96 0.19 2.31
N PRO A 410 17.11 -0.53 2.24
CA PRO A 410 17.26 -1.83 2.91
C PRO A 410 17.74 -1.71 4.36
N TYR A 411 17.98 -0.49 4.88
CA TYR A 411 18.70 -0.32 6.14
C TYR A 411 17.79 0.04 7.32
N SER A 412 16.68 0.74 7.08
CA SER A 412 15.79 1.19 8.15
C SER A 412 14.37 1.39 7.67
N MET A 413 13.40 1.18 8.57
CA MET A 413 12.02 1.56 8.31
C MET A 413 11.87 3.08 8.43
N PRO A 414 11.41 3.79 7.37
CA PRO A 414 11.23 5.23 7.42
C PRO A 414 10.10 5.63 8.39
N ALA A 415 10.35 6.60 9.25
CA ALA A 415 9.30 7.21 10.07
C ALA A 415 8.71 8.42 9.32
N VAL A 416 7.68 8.18 8.50
CA VAL A 416 6.97 9.26 7.80
C VAL A 416 6.02 9.95 8.78
N ARG A 417 6.25 11.23 9.06
CA ARG A 417 5.51 12.01 10.07
C ARG A 417 4.32 12.78 9.50
N GLY A 418 4.19 12.84 8.20
CA GLY A 418 3.04 13.47 7.55
C GLY A 418 3.27 13.84 6.11
N VAL A 419 2.16 14.06 5.43
CA VAL A 419 2.09 14.45 4.01
C VAL A 419 1.16 15.64 3.88
N GLN A 420 1.61 16.65 3.15
CA GLN A 420 0.80 17.79 2.76
C GLN A 420 0.78 17.90 1.25
N LEU A 421 -0.40 17.95 0.67
CA LEU A 421 -0.62 18.01 -0.77
C LEU A 421 -1.60 19.15 -1.08
N ASP A 422 -1.22 19.98 -2.02
CA ASP A 422 -2.06 21.02 -2.59
C ASP A 422 -2.15 20.82 -4.08
N PHE A 423 -3.36 20.78 -4.63
CA PHE A 423 -3.62 20.63 -6.04
C PHE A 423 -4.42 21.82 -6.55
N ASP A 424 -3.91 22.51 -7.59
CA ASP A 424 -4.70 23.45 -8.39
C ASP A 424 -5.27 22.73 -9.59
N VAL A 425 -6.58 22.78 -9.77
CA VAL A 425 -7.30 22.18 -10.91
C VAL A 425 -7.40 23.20 -12.03
N VAL A 426 -6.85 22.87 -13.18
CA VAL A 426 -6.92 23.67 -14.40
C VAL A 426 -7.80 22.94 -15.42
N HIS A 427 -8.85 23.64 -15.91
CA HIS A 427 -9.89 23.05 -16.78
C HIS A 427 -9.49 22.91 -18.25
N ASP A 428 -8.21 22.97 -18.52
CA ASP A 428 -7.63 22.77 -19.84
C ASP A 428 -6.59 21.67 -19.76
N ARG A 429 -6.44 20.94 -20.85
CA ARG A 429 -5.35 19.96 -21.00
C ARG A 429 -4.04 20.71 -21.31
N ARG A 430 -3.29 21.04 -20.27
CA ARG A 430 -2.02 21.76 -20.33
C ARG A 430 -0.86 20.79 -20.58
N TRP A 431 -0.76 20.27 -21.78
CA TRP A 431 0.31 19.37 -22.22
C TRP A 431 0.94 19.89 -23.50
N ALA A 432 2.26 19.89 -23.60
CA ALA A 432 3.01 20.35 -24.76
C ALA A 432 4.12 19.36 -25.12
N ARG A 433 4.27 19.08 -26.42
CA ARG A 433 5.33 18.24 -26.95
C ARG A 433 6.48 19.09 -27.48
N LEU A 434 7.72 18.71 -27.15
CA LEU A 434 8.90 19.23 -27.83
C LEU A 434 8.91 18.67 -29.26
N GLU A 435 8.58 19.50 -30.26
CA GLU A 435 8.55 19.11 -31.67
C GLU A 435 9.91 19.23 -32.32
N ASN A 436 10.66 20.30 -31.96
CA ASN A 436 11.95 20.58 -32.55
C ASN A 436 12.80 21.41 -31.59
N ALA A 437 14.11 21.17 -31.63
CA ALA A 437 15.10 22.02 -30.99
C ALA A 437 16.19 22.36 -32.02
N ARG A 438 16.70 23.58 -31.99
CA ARG A 438 17.78 24.02 -32.87
C ARG A 438 18.69 25.01 -32.16
N THR A 439 19.90 25.13 -32.66
CA THR A 439 20.85 26.17 -32.28
C THR A 439 21.23 27.01 -33.52
N ASP A 440 21.59 28.24 -33.30
CA ASP A 440 22.02 29.17 -34.33
C ASP A 440 23.48 28.95 -34.78
N VAL A 441 24.22 28.09 -34.02
CA VAL A 441 25.63 27.83 -34.26
C VAL A 441 25.89 26.34 -34.54
N THR A 442 26.76 26.04 -35.52
CA THR A 442 27.27 24.70 -35.79
C THR A 442 28.64 24.49 -35.16
N GLU A 443 29.33 25.56 -34.81
CA GLU A 443 30.68 25.59 -34.24
C GLU A 443 30.74 26.64 -33.11
N ALA A 444 31.42 26.31 -32.02
CA ALA A 444 31.58 27.20 -30.88
C ALA A 444 32.97 27.00 -30.23
N ARG A 445 33.32 27.85 -29.27
CA ARG A 445 34.56 27.77 -28.47
C ARG A 445 34.22 27.52 -27.02
N PRO A 446 35.14 26.92 -26.25
CA PRO A 446 35.00 26.90 -24.79
C PRO A 446 34.81 28.31 -24.22
N GLY A 447 33.80 28.51 -23.39
CA GLY A 447 33.43 29.78 -22.83
C GLY A 447 32.40 30.59 -23.59
N ASP A 448 32.02 30.17 -24.81
CA ASP A 448 30.99 30.85 -25.60
C ASP A 448 29.59 30.64 -24.99
N ASP A 449 28.72 31.63 -25.17
CA ASP A 449 27.27 31.51 -24.88
C ASP A 449 26.54 31.21 -26.19
N ILE A 450 25.76 30.15 -26.18
CA ILE A 450 24.92 29.68 -27.31
C ILE A 450 23.45 29.78 -26.96
N VAL A 451 22.61 29.96 -27.98
CA VAL A 451 21.14 29.99 -27.80
C VAL A 451 20.54 28.73 -28.40
N ILE A 452 19.75 28.06 -27.60
CA ILE A 452 18.94 26.92 -28.01
C ILE A 452 17.49 27.38 -28.13
N GLU A 453 16.92 27.22 -29.32
CA GLU A 453 15.49 27.43 -29.55
C GLU A 453 14.75 26.10 -29.47
N ALA A 454 13.86 25.96 -28.50
CA ALA A 454 12.97 24.81 -28.33
C ALA A 454 11.56 25.18 -28.80
N MET A 455 11.04 24.45 -29.78
CA MET A 455 9.69 24.59 -30.30
C MET A 455 8.77 23.58 -29.62
N LEU A 456 7.81 24.08 -28.87
CA LEU A 456 6.80 23.30 -28.16
C LEU A 456 5.46 23.39 -28.90
N ARG A 457 4.78 22.27 -29.06
CA ARG A 457 3.41 22.18 -29.57
C ARG A 457 2.46 21.84 -28.42
N PRO A 458 1.70 22.83 -27.90
CA PRO A 458 0.62 22.58 -26.97
C PRO A 458 -0.50 21.75 -27.61
N TYR A 459 -1.19 20.97 -26.79
CA TYR A 459 -2.40 20.27 -27.21
C TYR A 459 -3.45 21.28 -27.72
N ARG A 460 -3.88 21.13 -28.96
CA ARG A 460 -4.83 22.05 -29.65
C ARG A 460 -4.42 23.53 -29.60
N GLY A 461 -3.12 23.84 -29.44
CA GLY A 461 -2.59 25.19 -29.36
C GLY A 461 -1.61 25.54 -30.48
N GLU A 462 -1.25 26.80 -30.57
CA GLU A 462 -0.20 27.28 -31.48
C GLU A 462 1.19 26.92 -30.92
N SER A 463 2.17 26.75 -31.81
CA SER A 463 3.55 26.47 -31.41
C SER A 463 4.15 27.62 -30.61
N LEU A 464 4.81 27.27 -29.51
CA LEU A 464 5.54 28.19 -28.64
C LEU A 464 7.04 27.98 -28.86
N VAL A 465 7.78 29.07 -29.04
CA VAL A 465 9.24 29.02 -29.13
C VAL A 465 9.83 29.53 -27.81
N GLN A 466 10.68 28.71 -27.21
CA GLN A 466 11.43 29.07 -26.01
C GLN A 466 12.92 29.19 -26.33
N GLN A 467 13.53 30.29 -25.91
CA GLN A 467 14.97 30.50 -26.04
C GLN A 467 15.67 30.22 -24.72
N ILE A 468 16.70 29.38 -24.77
CA ILE A 468 17.46 28.96 -23.60
C ILE A 468 18.93 29.29 -23.86
N HIS A 469 19.48 30.15 -23.02
CA HIS A 469 20.88 30.53 -23.08
C HIS A 469 21.72 29.53 -22.30
N VAL A 470 22.75 28.97 -22.95
CA VAL A 470 23.63 27.98 -22.36
C VAL A 470 25.07 28.38 -22.57
N ARG A 471 25.84 28.42 -21.50
CA ARG A 471 27.28 28.70 -21.56
C ARG A 471 28.07 27.41 -21.68
N ILE A 472 28.92 27.31 -22.69
CA ILE A 472 29.86 26.21 -22.85
C ILE A 472 30.95 26.34 -21.79
N PRO A 473 31.22 25.33 -20.96
CA PRO A 473 32.30 25.39 -19.98
C PRO A 473 33.65 25.69 -20.62
N ALA A 474 34.50 26.47 -19.95
CA ALA A 474 35.84 26.77 -20.43
C ALA A 474 36.78 25.53 -20.50
N SER A 475 36.37 24.46 -19.78
CA SER A 475 37.07 23.16 -19.75
C SER A 475 36.66 22.20 -20.88
N THR A 476 35.62 22.55 -21.66
CA THR A 476 35.08 21.66 -22.70
C THR A 476 36.14 21.31 -23.75
N SER A 477 36.29 20.03 -24.01
CA SER A 477 37.26 19.52 -24.95
C SER A 477 36.88 19.83 -26.41
N LYS A 478 37.89 19.93 -27.31
CA LYS A 478 37.63 20.09 -28.74
C LYS A 478 36.99 18.84 -29.33
N GLY A 479 36.08 19.05 -30.26
CA GLY A 479 35.35 17.98 -30.94
C GLY A 479 33.83 18.14 -30.87
N PRO A 480 33.06 17.10 -31.16
CA PRO A 480 31.61 17.14 -31.09
C PRO A 480 31.14 17.22 -29.63
N LEU A 481 30.36 18.24 -29.33
CA LEU A 481 29.63 18.40 -28.07
C LEU A 481 28.17 18.03 -28.30
N HIS A 482 27.67 17.07 -27.57
CA HIS A 482 26.26 16.71 -27.60
C HIS A 482 25.47 17.60 -26.64
N ILE A 483 24.29 18.03 -27.09
CA ILE A 483 23.38 18.88 -26.32
C ILE A 483 22.04 18.19 -26.27
N LEU A 484 21.66 17.71 -25.09
CA LEU A 484 20.36 17.12 -24.84
C LEU A 484 19.36 18.23 -24.51
N VAL A 485 18.32 18.37 -25.34
CA VAL A 485 17.17 19.23 -25.06
C VAL A 485 16.00 18.33 -24.75
N SER A 486 15.47 18.38 -23.53
CA SER A 486 14.47 17.40 -23.08
C SER A 486 13.53 17.92 -22.00
N ASP A 487 12.49 17.11 -21.73
CA ASP A 487 11.71 17.19 -20.50
C ASP A 487 12.53 16.72 -19.28
N GLY A 488 12.00 16.97 -18.07
CA GLY A 488 12.65 16.60 -16.81
C GLY A 488 12.83 15.10 -16.66
N ASP A 489 11.79 14.31 -16.96
CA ASP A 489 11.82 12.85 -16.83
C ASP A 489 12.89 12.19 -17.71
N THR A 490 13.07 12.71 -18.92
CA THR A 490 14.09 12.20 -19.83
C THR A 490 15.49 12.54 -19.33
N LEU A 491 15.70 13.75 -18.82
CA LEU A 491 16.99 14.16 -18.23
C LEU A 491 17.31 13.33 -16.99
N ASP A 492 16.33 13.12 -16.11
CA ASP A 492 16.51 12.28 -14.92
C ASP A 492 16.85 10.83 -15.27
N ARG A 493 16.16 10.25 -16.26
CA ARG A 493 16.50 8.90 -16.77
C ARG A 493 17.89 8.83 -17.39
N PHE A 494 18.30 9.87 -18.10
CA PHE A 494 19.65 9.94 -18.65
C PHE A 494 20.71 9.93 -17.55
N ARG A 495 20.53 10.71 -16.50
CA ARG A 495 21.43 10.78 -15.34
C ARG A 495 21.45 9.50 -14.50
N GLN A 496 20.35 8.78 -14.46
CA GLN A 496 20.25 7.52 -13.70
C GLN A 496 20.98 6.35 -14.36
N GLY A 497 21.31 6.48 -15.64
CA GLY A 497 21.78 5.37 -16.46
C GLY A 497 20.64 4.41 -16.83
N ALA A 498 20.95 3.30 -17.51
CA ALA A 498 19.95 2.37 -18.01
C ALA A 498 18.98 1.89 -16.90
N PRO A 499 17.65 1.80 -17.18
CA PRO A 499 16.60 1.55 -16.18
C PRO A 499 16.60 0.14 -15.55
N THR A 500 17.61 -0.65 -15.78
CA THR A 500 17.70 -2.07 -15.40
C THR A 500 18.13 -2.30 -13.95
N PHE A 501 18.59 -1.28 -13.22
CA PHE A 501 19.08 -1.46 -11.86
C PHE A 501 18.31 -0.60 -10.87
N ILE A 502 17.45 -1.23 -10.09
CA ILE A 502 16.85 -0.66 -8.89
C ILE A 502 17.99 -0.52 -7.88
N ARG A 503 18.51 0.70 -7.74
CA ARG A 503 19.54 0.98 -6.74
C ARG A 503 18.91 0.92 -5.36
N LYS A 504 19.48 0.13 -4.49
CA LYS A 504 19.15 0.12 -3.07
C LYS A 504 19.92 1.23 -2.37
N LEU A 505 19.41 2.46 -2.49
CA LEU A 505 19.97 3.63 -1.82
C LEU A 505 19.60 3.60 -0.33
N ASP A 506 20.47 4.17 0.51
CA ASP A 506 20.05 4.52 1.86
C ASP A 506 18.98 5.63 1.85
N LEU A 507 18.30 5.83 2.96
CA LEU A 507 17.20 6.78 3.05
C LEU A 507 17.66 8.23 2.82
N ALA A 508 18.86 8.60 3.29
CA ALA A 508 19.41 9.95 3.09
C ALA A 508 19.67 10.23 1.61
N SER A 509 20.31 9.27 0.92
CA SER A 509 20.60 9.34 -0.51
C SER A 509 19.31 9.33 -1.33
N THR A 510 18.32 8.51 -0.95
CA THR A 510 17.01 8.48 -1.60
C THR A 510 16.30 9.83 -1.51
N ILE A 511 16.24 10.44 -0.32
CA ILE A 511 15.61 11.75 -0.12
C ILE A 511 16.37 12.86 -0.86
N ALA A 512 17.70 12.83 -0.82
CA ALA A 512 18.51 13.80 -1.57
C ALA A 512 18.28 13.66 -3.08
N TYR A 513 18.08 12.45 -3.55
CA TYR A 513 17.79 12.15 -4.95
C TYR A 513 16.39 12.66 -5.35
N LEU A 514 15.34 12.32 -4.58
CA LEU A 514 13.98 12.79 -4.81
C LEU A 514 13.89 14.32 -4.87
N ASN A 515 14.66 15.01 -4.03
CA ASN A 515 14.72 16.48 -4.01
C ASN A 515 15.53 17.11 -5.17
N LYS A 516 16.25 16.29 -5.95
CA LYS A 516 16.98 16.73 -7.14
C LYS A 516 16.27 16.39 -8.45
N GLU A 517 15.14 15.68 -8.41
CA GLU A 517 14.33 15.40 -9.59
C GLU A 517 13.87 16.69 -10.26
N HIS A 518 13.86 16.69 -11.58
CA HIS A 518 13.46 17.84 -12.38
C HIS A 518 11.94 17.93 -12.44
N VAL A 519 11.43 19.17 -12.31
CA VAL A 519 9.99 19.42 -12.48
C VAL A 519 9.59 19.27 -13.94
N ASN A 520 8.42 18.73 -14.20
CA ASN A 520 7.99 18.34 -15.53
C ASN A 520 7.36 19.46 -16.39
N ASN A 521 7.38 20.70 -15.90
CA ASN A 521 6.85 21.87 -16.61
C ASN A 521 7.95 22.81 -17.13
N ARG A 522 9.12 22.27 -17.45
CA ARG A 522 10.25 23.02 -18.05
C ARG A 522 10.86 22.23 -19.19
N VAL A 523 11.50 22.94 -20.11
CA VAL A 523 12.47 22.38 -21.05
C VAL A 523 13.86 22.54 -20.44
N TYR A 524 14.61 21.47 -20.43
CA TYR A 524 15.99 21.43 -19.95
C TYR A 524 16.96 21.29 -21.12
N VAL A 525 18.10 21.96 -21.00
CA VAL A 525 19.22 21.83 -21.92
C VAL A 525 20.42 21.36 -21.12
N SER A 526 20.96 20.19 -21.47
CA SER A 526 22.12 19.60 -20.81
C SER A 526 23.25 19.41 -21.81
N LEU A 527 24.44 19.93 -21.49
CA LEU A 527 25.66 19.69 -22.25
C LEU A 527 26.24 18.35 -21.82
N LEU A 528 26.44 17.44 -22.78
CA LEU A 528 26.96 16.11 -22.54
C LEU A 528 28.40 16.04 -22.99
N GLU A 529 29.34 15.89 -22.07
CA GLU A 529 30.74 15.67 -22.36
C GLU A 529 31.08 14.17 -22.29
N ALA A 530 32.02 13.76 -23.14
CA ALA A 530 32.59 12.41 -23.11
C ALA A 530 33.50 12.26 -21.86
N ASP A 531 32.86 12.20 -20.70
CA ASP A 531 33.51 11.98 -19.41
C ASP A 531 33.02 10.66 -18.83
N PRO A 532 33.75 9.57 -19.01
CA PRO A 532 33.33 8.26 -18.55
C PRO A 532 33.21 8.23 -17.03
N GLU A 533 32.04 7.88 -16.57
CA GLU A 533 31.76 7.69 -15.14
C GLU A 533 31.20 6.29 -14.85
N ALA A 534 31.54 5.78 -13.70
CA ALA A 534 30.90 4.60 -13.17
C ALA A 534 30.20 4.92 -11.86
N MET A 535 29.10 4.27 -11.63
CA MET A 535 28.37 4.36 -10.40
C MET A 535 28.23 2.96 -9.81
N ILE A 536 28.70 2.79 -8.57
CA ILE A 536 28.60 1.54 -7.81
C ILE A 536 27.79 1.86 -6.55
N ALA A 537 26.70 1.17 -6.37
CA ALA A 537 25.76 1.45 -5.30
C ALA A 537 25.32 2.93 -5.30
N ASP A 538 25.68 3.71 -4.29
CA ASP A 538 25.37 5.13 -4.13
C ASP A 538 26.53 6.08 -4.52
N LYS A 539 27.69 5.52 -4.92
CA LYS A 539 28.91 6.29 -5.18
C LYS A 539 29.16 6.48 -6.67
N VAL A 540 29.24 7.76 -7.06
CA VAL A 540 29.67 8.16 -8.41
C VAL A 540 31.20 8.24 -8.43
N MET A 541 31.81 7.59 -9.39
CA MET A 541 33.23 7.69 -9.71
C MET A 541 33.38 8.42 -11.05
N PRO A 542 33.57 9.74 -11.03
CA PRO A 542 33.68 10.55 -12.24
C PRO A 542 35.05 10.38 -12.90
N SER A 543 35.13 10.73 -14.18
CA SER A 543 36.38 10.87 -14.96
C SER A 543 37.27 9.62 -14.93
N LEU A 544 36.67 8.44 -15.15
CA LEU A 544 37.42 7.18 -15.11
C LEU A 544 38.25 6.97 -16.35
N PRO A 545 39.50 6.52 -16.21
CA PRO A 545 40.31 6.09 -17.36
C PRO A 545 39.62 4.94 -18.13
N LEU A 546 39.70 4.95 -19.47
CA LEU A 546 39.09 3.93 -20.32
C LEU A 546 39.51 2.50 -19.95
N SER A 547 40.76 2.32 -19.46
CA SER A 547 41.24 1.02 -18.99
C SER A 547 40.49 0.52 -17.75
N VAL A 548 40.13 1.42 -16.84
CA VAL A 548 39.32 1.09 -15.67
C VAL A 548 37.88 0.81 -16.08
N MET A 549 37.34 1.61 -17.00
CA MET A 549 36.01 1.41 -17.57
C MET A 549 35.85 0.02 -18.20
N ASN A 550 36.79 -0.42 -19.02
CA ASN A 550 36.77 -1.74 -19.65
C ASN A 550 36.74 -2.88 -18.61
N VAL A 551 37.48 -2.75 -17.52
CA VAL A 551 37.47 -3.72 -16.42
C VAL A 551 36.12 -3.73 -15.73
N MET A 552 35.60 -2.55 -15.44
CA MET A 552 34.30 -2.39 -14.74
C MET A 552 33.14 -2.87 -15.63
N GLU A 553 33.19 -2.63 -16.92
CA GLU A 553 32.19 -3.13 -17.86
C GLU A 553 32.11 -4.66 -17.90
N GLY A 554 33.28 -5.35 -17.78
CA GLY A 554 33.32 -6.80 -17.60
C GLY A 554 32.70 -7.31 -16.29
N MET A 555 32.54 -6.45 -15.29
CA MET A 555 31.98 -6.78 -13.97
C MET A 555 30.47 -6.49 -13.86
N ARG A 556 29.84 -5.90 -14.87
CA ARG A 556 28.40 -5.55 -14.87
C ARG A 556 27.45 -6.69 -14.49
N GLY A 557 27.83 -7.92 -14.76
CA GLY A 557 27.02 -9.10 -14.43
C GLY A 557 27.09 -9.56 -12.96
N THR A 558 28.02 -9.00 -12.17
CA THR A 558 28.30 -9.46 -10.79
C THR A 558 28.11 -8.38 -9.73
N GLN A 559 27.94 -7.11 -10.11
CA GLN A 559 27.76 -5.99 -9.19
C GLN A 559 26.71 -5.02 -9.73
N ASP A 560 25.98 -4.36 -8.83
CA ASP A 560 25.03 -3.27 -9.14
C ASP A 560 25.84 -2.03 -9.59
N MET A 561 26.24 -2.02 -10.86
CA MET A 561 27.07 -0.98 -11.43
C MET A 561 26.47 -0.43 -12.71
N VAL A 562 26.46 0.89 -12.82
CA VAL A 562 26.10 1.62 -14.05
C VAL A 562 27.34 2.32 -14.55
N VAL A 563 27.59 2.19 -15.86
CA VAL A 563 28.70 2.86 -16.54
C VAL A 563 28.09 3.76 -17.61
N SER A 564 28.43 5.04 -17.59
CA SER A 564 28.06 6.03 -18.60
C SER A 564 29.32 6.52 -19.33
N ASN A 565 29.22 6.69 -20.64
CA ASN A 565 30.29 7.25 -21.44
C ASN A 565 30.20 8.77 -21.59
N GLU A 566 29.06 9.34 -21.23
CA GLU A 566 28.80 10.78 -21.27
C GLU A 566 28.23 11.22 -19.94
N SER A 567 28.65 12.36 -19.44
CA SER A 567 28.13 12.99 -18.24
C SER A 567 27.55 14.39 -18.55
N SER A 568 26.53 14.80 -17.79
CA SER A 568 25.96 16.14 -17.85
C SER A 568 26.87 17.12 -17.10
N VAL A 569 27.49 18.05 -17.81
CA VAL A 569 28.46 19.00 -17.23
C VAL A 569 27.89 20.38 -16.97
N ASN A 570 26.85 20.78 -17.68
CA ASN A 570 26.18 22.06 -17.47
C ASN A 570 24.72 21.95 -17.87
N GLU A 571 23.86 22.63 -17.13
CA GLU A 571 22.42 22.63 -17.35
C GLU A 571 21.85 24.03 -17.34
N ALA A 572 20.88 24.22 -18.22
CA ALA A 572 20.02 25.38 -18.25
C ALA A 572 18.56 24.93 -18.44
N SER A 573 17.62 25.75 -18.07
CA SER A 573 16.20 25.46 -18.28
C SER A 573 15.40 26.71 -18.60
N THR A 574 14.22 26.52 -19.18
CA THR A 574 13.22 27.58 -19.25
C THR A 574 12.74 28.00 -17.86
N PRO A 575 12.14 29.17 -17.69
CA PRO A 575 11.21 29.40 -16.59
C PRO A 575 10.11 28.32 -16.56
N ALA A 576 9.42 28.19 -15.42
CA ALA A 576 8.26 27.30 -15.34
C ALA A 576 7.20 27.67 -16.38
N LEU A 577 6.75 26.69 -17.14
CA LEU A 577 5.72 26.84 -18.17
C LEU A 577 4.37 26.41 -17.60
N ASP A 578 3.30 26.84 -18.27
CA ASP A 578 1.94 26.44 -17.94
C ASP A 578 1.54 25.08 -18.55
N TYR A 579 2.50 24.26 -18.93
CA TYR A 579 2.30 22.99 -19.61
C TYR A 579 3.20 21.91 -19.01
N VAL A 580 2.66 20.70 -18.94
CA VAL A 580 3.50 19.49 -18.84
C VAL A 580 4.28 19.38 -20.14
N VAL A 581 5.59 19.31 -20.07
CA VAL A 581 6.46 19.16 -21.24
C VAL A 581 6.82 17.70 -21.42
N ALA A 582 6.78 17.21 -22.66
CA ALA A 582 7.21 15.87 -23.02
C ALA A 582 8.04 15.86 -24.30
N GLY A 583 9.08 15.03 -24.33
CA GLY A 583 9.93 14.81 -25.51
C GLY A 583 11.36 15.24 -25.31
N ALA A 584 12.22 14.75 -26.22
CA ALA A 584 13.64 15.03 -26.19
C ALA A 584 14.22 15.08 -27.61
N GLN A 585 15.29 15.85 -27.77
CA GLN A 585 16.09 15.93 -28.99
C GLN A 585 17.58 16.10 -28.64
N LEU A 586 18.42 15.43 -29.38
CA LEU A 586 19.89 15.57 -29.28
C LEU A 586 20.39 16.46 -30.42
N LEU A 587 21.14 17.50 -30.06
CA LEU A 587 21.83 18.39 -30.99
C LEU A 587 23.33 18.13 -30.89
N THR A 588 24.11 18.55 -31.91
CA THR A 588 25.56 18.45 -31.91
C THR A 588 26.15 19.77 -32.38
N VAL A 589 27.11 20.31 -31.61
CA VAL A 589 27.89 21.49 -31.93
C VAL A 589 29.39 21.11 -31.90
N ASN A 590 30.16 21.58 -32.85
CA ASN A 590 31.60 21.26 -32.92
C ASN A 590 32.41 22.31 -32.16
N ILE A 591 33.20 21.89 -31.16
CA ILE A 591 34.04 22.77 -30.33
C ILE A 591 35.43 22.89 -30.97
N LYS A 592 35.87 24.14 -31.25
CA LYS A 592 37.13 24.49 -31.88
C LYS A 592 38.28 24.79 -30.93
#